data_7e5d796ffa1856a1f802f412a61753e6
#
_entry.id   7e5d796ffa1856a1f802f412a61753e6
#
_cell.length_a   1.000
_cell.length_b   1.000
_cell.length_c   1.000
_cell.angle_alpha   90.00
_cell.angle_beta   90.00
_cell.angle_gamma   90.00
#
_symmetry.space_group_name_H-M   'P 1'
#
loop_
_entity.id
_entity.type
_entity.pdbx_description
1 polymer ?
#
loop_
_entity_poly.entity_id
_entity_poly.type
_entity_poly.pdbx_seq_one_letter_code
_entity_poly.pdbx_strand_id
1 'polypeptide(L)'
;TSRMAVMTAARKFTSITSSTGFFTEVNSLIMKILSDLGVKELGSKGISDVTVGDRKILGSSMHRREGRLVYHGVLNLGEGTDVFERYLRHPRREPDYRHGRLHSEFVTSLKEEGYNVDFDDLAKSLDAYAVAHLPLLNYSMVYDHQ
;
A
#
# COMPACT_ATOMS: atom_id res chain seq x y z
N THR A 1 -8.09 16.56 -6.44
CA THR A 1 -6.81 15.88 -6.10
C THR A 1 -7.13 14.61 -5.34
N SER A 2 -6.75 13.46 -5.89
CA SER A 2 -6.99 12.18 -5.24
C SER A 2 -6.24 12.11 -3.91
N ARG A 3 -6.96 11.76 -2.83
CA ARG A 3 -6.39 11.67 -1.48
C ARG A 3 -5.89 10.27 -1.15
N MET A 4 -6.40 9.26 -1.85
CA MET A 4 -5.99 7.87 -1.71
C MET A 4 -5.77 7.21 -3.07
N ALA A 5 -4.80 6.32 -3.14
CA ALA A 5 -4.58 5.44 -4.29
C ALA A 5 -4.92 4.01 -3.92
N VAL A 6 -5.84 3.40 -4.66
CA VAL A 6 -6.20 1.99 -4.50
C VAL A 6 -5.51 1.19 -5.60
N MET A 7 -4.84 0.13 -5.21
CA MET A 7 -4.05 -0.73 -6.10
C MET A 7 -4.49 -2.18 -5.95
N THR A 8 -4.64 -2.86 -7.08
CA THR A 8 -4.92 -4.28 -7.10
C THR A 8 -3.89 -4.99 -7.97
N ALA A 9 -3.26 -6.03 -7.45
CA ALA A 9 -2.36 -6.89 -8.20
C ALA A 9 -2.83 -8.35 -8.07
N ALA A 10 -2.79 -9.10 -9.16
CA ALA A 10 -3.19 -10.50 -9.15
C ALA A 10 -2.11 -11.39 -9.80
N ARG A 11 -1.88 -12.55 -9.20
CA ARG A 11 -0.95 -13.56 -9.72
C ARG A 11 -1.60 -14.94 -9.68
N LYS A 12 -1.35 -15.75 -10.71
CA LYS A 12 -1.76 -17.16 -10.70
C LYS A 12 -1.06 -17.87 -9.53
N PHE A 13 -1.85 -18.56 -8.73
CA PHE A 13 -1.33 -19.36 -7.63
C PHE A 13 -0.62 -20.61 -8.17
N THR A 14 0.59 -20.84 -7.71
CA THR A 14 1.34 -22.07 -7.95
C THR A 14 1.79 -22.65 -6.60
N SER A 15 2.19 -23.91 -6.56
CA SER A 15 2.68 -24.55 -5.34
C SER A 15 3.90 -23.86 -4.71
N ILE A 16 4.61 -23.02 -5.48
CA ILE A 16 5.81 -22.30 -5.06
C ILE A 16 5.47 -20.89 -4.55
N THR A 17 4.24 -20.39 -4.76
CA THR A 17 3.86 -19.02 -4.42
C THR A 17 3.31 -18.96 -3.00
N SER A 18 4.01 -18.30 -2.07
CA SER A 18 3.48 -17.99 -0.76
C SER A 18 2.76 -16.64 -0.75
N SER A 19 1.72 -16.53 0.08
CA SER A 19 1.02 -15.26 0.28
C SER A 19 1.94 -14.18 0.86
N THR A 20 2.78 -14.55 1.83
CA THR A 20 3.77 -13.65 2.43
C THR A 20 4.80 -13.17 1.41
N GLY A 21 5.30 -14.05 0.57
CA GLY A 21 6.24 -13.69 -0.51
C GLY A 21 5.61 -12.71 -1.51
N PHE A 22 4.34 -12.88 -1.84
CA PHE A 22 3.63 -11.99 -2.75
C PHE A 22 3.39 -10.61 -2.12
N PHE A 23 3.03 -10.51 -0.84
CA PHE A 23 3.00 -9.23 -0.11
C PHE A 23 4.34 -8.51 -0.18
N THR A 24 5.42 -9.22 0.16
CA THR A 24 6.77 -8.66 0.17
C THR A 24 7.16 -8.12 -1.21
N GLU A 25 6.87 -8.87 -2.25
CA GLU A 25 7.19 -8.49 -3.63
C GLU A 25 6.45 -7.22 -4.06
N VAL A 26 5.12 -7.18 -3.86
CA VAL A 26 4.31 -6.01 -4.24
C VAL A 26 4.65 -4.79 -3.39
N ASN A 27 4.80 -4.96 -2.08
CA ASN A 27 5.17 -3.85 -1.20
C ASN A 27 6.56 -3.31 -1.52
N SER A 28 7.52 -4.17 -1.86
CA SER A 28 8.88 -3.76 -2.27
C SER A 28 8.84 -2.95 -3.57
N LEU A 29 8.00 -3.35 -4.52
CA LEU A 29 7.77 -2.61 -5.76
C LEU A 29 7.21 -1.21 -5.48
N ILE A 30 6.18 -1.12 -4.64
CA ILE A 30 5.58 0.16 -4.26
C ILE A 30 6.60 1.05 -3.56
N MET A 31 7.37 0.51 -2.62
CA MET A 31 8.43 1.27 -1.95
C MET A 31 9.51 1.75 -2.91
N LYS A 32 9.90 0.93 -3.89
CA LYS A 32 10.86 1.35 -4.93
C LYS A 32 10.34 2.52 -5.73
N ILE A 33 9.09 2.47 -6.18
CA ILE A 33 8.46 3.55 -6.93
C ILE A 33 8.36 4.83 -6.09
N LEU A 34 7.91 4.71 -4.84
CA LEU A 34 7.83 5.86 -3.94
C LEU A 34 9.21 6.46 -3.67
N SER A 35 10.25 5.64 -3.53
CA SER A 35 11.63 6.09 -3.38
C SER A 35 12.11 6.86 -4.62
N ASP A 36 11.80 6.38 -5.81
CA ASP A 36 12.13 7.05 -7.07
C ASP A 36 11.37 8.40 -7.21
N LEU A 37 10.19 8.52 -6.60
CA LEU A 37 9.43 9.76 -6.49
C LEU A 37 9.88 10.68 -5.32
N GLY A 38 10.96 10.32 -4.64
CA GLY A 38 11.61 11.14 -3.62
C GLY A 38 11.18 10.87 -2.18
N VAL A 39 10.35 9.87 -1.92
CA VAL A 39 9.96 9.49 -0.55
C VAL A 39 11.09 8.76 0.15
N LYS A 40 11.42 9.20 1.36
CA LYS A 40 12.49 8.63 2.19
C LYS A 40 11.91 7.89 3.40
N GLU A 41 12.78 7.20 4.12
CA GLU A 41 12.46 6.47 5.36
C GLU A 41 11.35 5.42 5.19
N LEU A 42 11.22 4.88 3.98
CA LEU A 42 10.27 3.83 3.67
C LEU A 42 10.64 2.52 4.36
N GLY A 43 9.64 1.86 4.93
CA GLY A 43 9.80 0.57 5.58
C GLY A 43 8.60 -0.35 5.31
N SER A 44 8.87 -1.66 5.35
CA SER A 44 7.81 -2.68 5.39
C SER A 44 7.69 -3.16 6.82
N LYS A 45 6.51 -3.04 7.41
CA LYS A 45 6.24 -3.44 8.80
C LYS A 45 5.02 -4.35 8.90
N GLY A 46 5.04 -5.22 9.88
CA GLY A 46 4.08 -6.31 9.92
C GLY A 46 4.22 -7.20 8.68
N ILE A 47 3.10 -7.73 8.19
CA ILE A 47 3.07 -8.56 6.96
C ILE A 47 2.70 -7.72 5.73
N SER A 48 1.88 -6.69 5.92
CA SER A 48 1.12 -6.06 4.83
C SER A 48 1.24 -4.54 4.76
N ASP A 49 2.00 -3.92 5.65
CA ASP A 49 2.03 -2.46 5.78
C ASP A 49 3.31 -1.86 5.20
N VAL A 50 3.19 -0.70 4.56
CA VAL A 50 4.30 0.18 4.21
C VAL A 50 4.23 1.44 5.07
N THR A 51 5.38 1.87 5.58
CA THR A 51 5.50 3.00 6.50
C THR A 51 6.49 4.04 5.99
N VAL A 52 6.32 5.28 6.44
CA VAL A 52 7.39 6.28 6.52
C VAL A 52 7.77 6.38 8.00
N GLY A 53 9.04 6.12 8.31
CA GLY A 53 9.44 5.92 9.70
C GLY A 53 8.65 4.77 10.36
N ASP A 54 7.90 5.09 11.40
CA ASP A 54 7.05 4.12 12.11
C ASP A 54 5.54 4.36 11.91
N ARG A 55 5.15 5.26 11.00
CA ARG A 55 3.77 5.59 10.69
C ARG A 55 3.33 4.98 9.36
N LYS A 56 2.18 4.34 9.36
CA LYS A 56 1.64 3.61 8.23
C LYS A 56 1.09 4.55 7.16
N ILE A 57 1.56 4.40 5.93
CA ILE A 57 1.05 5.08 4.73
C ILE A 57 0.25 4.17 3.82
N LEU A 58 0.50 2.85 3.87
CA LEU A 58 -0.20 1.86 3.05
C LEU A 58 -0.58 0.66 3.89
N GLY A 59 -1.84 0.26 3.75
CA GLY A 59 -2.35 -1.01 4.24
C GLY A 59 -2.77 -1.90 3.09
N SER A 60 -2.51 -3.20 3.21
CA SER A 60 -2.91 -4.14 2.17
C SER A 60 -3.55 -5.40 2.73
N SER A 61 -4.31 -6.05 1.88
CA SER A 61 -4.94 -7.34 2.13
C SER A 61 -4.69 -8.27 0.96
N MET A 62 -4.86 -9.56 1.20
CA MET A 62 -4.72 -10.56 0.16
C MET A 62 -5.86 -11.57 0.22
N HIS A 63 -6.39 -11.89 -0.94
CA HIS A 63 -7.42 -12.90 -1.10
C HIS A 63 -6.92 -13.98 -2.07
N ARG A 64 -7.27 -15.23 -1.76
CA ARG A 64 -7.11 -16.35 -2.66
C ARG A 64 -8.45 -16.63 -3.32
N ARG A 65 -8.52 -16.48 -4.62
CA ARG A 65 -9.74 -16.72 -5.40
C ARG A 65 -9.42 -17.39 -6.73
N GLU A 66 -10.14 -18.46 -7.05
CA GLU A 66 -10.07 -19.12 -8.37
C GLU A 66 -8.64 -19.44 -8.84
N GLY A 67 -7.80 -19.95 -7.93
CA GLY A 67 -6.41 -20.29 -8.25
C GLY A 67 -5.49 -19.07 -8.45
N ARG A 68 -5.91 -17.89 -7.99
CA ARG A 68 -5.11 -16.65 -8.01
C ARG A 68 -4.95 -16.09 -6.61
N LEU A 69 -3.81 -15.45 -6.39
CA LEU A 69 -3.60 -14.51 -5.28
C LEU A 69 -3.96 -13.12 -5.77
N VAL A 70 -4.82 -12.43 -5.03
CA VAL A 70 -5.23 -11.05 -5.33
C VAL A 70 -4.80 -10.17 -4.17
N TYR A 71 -3.84 -9.32 -4.43
CA TYR A 71 -3.38 -8.26 -3.52
C TYR A 71 -4.26 -7.03 -3.72
N HIS A 72 -4.67 -6.41 -2.62
CA HIS A 72 -5.39 -5.15 -2.61
C HIS A 72 -4.74 -4.22 -1.61
N GLY A 73 -4.25 -3.07 -2.06
CA GLY A 73 -3.57 -2.08 -1.24
C GLY A 73 -4.20 -0.70 -1.34
N VAL A 74 -4.19 0.03 -0.23
CA VAL A 74 -4.64 1.43 -0.16
C VAL A 74 -3.50 2.27 0.36
N LEU A 75 -3.00 3.18 -0.48
CA LEU A 75 -1.96 4.15 -0.15
C LEU A 75 -2.59 5.50 0.16
N ASN A 76 -2.27 6.05 1.31
CA ASN A 76 -2.73 7.36 1.74
C ASN A 76 -1.82 8.47 1.17
N LEU A 77 -2.29 9.15 0.14
CA LEU A 77 -1.57 10.27 -0.48
C LEU A 77 -1.73 11.57 0.32
N GLY A 78 -2.93 11.85 0.81
CA GLY A 78 -3.19 13.13 1.46
C GLY A 78 -4.47 13.21 2.30
N GLU A 79 -5.08 12.05 2.65
CA GLU A 79 -6.23 12.04 3.54
C GLU A 79 -5.78 12.29 4.98
N GLY A 80 -6.49 13.18 5.66
CA GLY A 80 -6.22 13.49 7.06
C GLY A 80 -6.51 12.31 8.00
N THR A 81 -5.70 12.17 9.02
CA THR A 81 -5.79 11.04 9.97
C THR A 81 -7.03 11.11 10.87
N ASP A 82 -7.64 12.28 11.02
CA ASP A 82 -8.90 12.49 11.72
C ASP A 82 -10.08 11.71 11.11
N VAL A 83 -10.05 11.49 9.80
CA VAL A 83 -11.03 10.67 9.09
C VAL A 83 -10.98 9.22 9.60
N PHE A 84 -9.81 8.66 9.76
CA PHE A 84 -9.65 7.31 10.29
C PHE A 84 -10.14 7.20 11.73
N GLU A 85 -9.82 8.17 12.56
CA GLU A 85 -10.27 8.19 13.97
C GLU A 85 -11.79 8.29 14.09
N ARG A 86 -12.43 9.05 13.19
CA ARG A 86 -13.88 9.25 13.18
C ARG A 86 -14.66 8.01 12.77
N TYR A 87 -14.18 7.27 11.77
CA TYR A 87 -14.94 6.19 11.14
C TYR A 87 -14.47 4.79 11.46
N LEU A 88 -13.24 4.62 11.95
CA LEU A 88 -12.69 3.31 12.25
C LEU A 88 -12.59 3.09 13.76
N ARG A 89 -13.13 1.97 14.21
CA ARG A 89 -12.91 1.51 15.59
C ARG A 89 -11.47 1.00 15.74
N HIS A 90 -10.93 1.14 16.95
CA HIS A 90 -9.65 0.51 17.28
C HIS A 90 -9.73 -1.00 17.02
N PRO A 91 -8.80 -1.58 16.26
CA PRO A 91 -8.87 -2.99 15.89
C PRO A 91 -8.66 -3.89 17.14
N ARG A 92 -9.35 -5.00 17.18
CA ARG A 92 -9.18 -6.01 18.27
C ARG A 92 -7.81 -6.70 18.19
N ARG A 93 -7.22 -6.78 17.00
CA ARG A 93 -5.87 -7.28 16.74
C ARG A 93 -5.11 -6.22 15.98
N GLU A 94 -3.92 -5.94 16.42
CA GLU A 94 -3.06 -4.95 15.81
C GLU A 94 -1.66 -5.52 15.59
N PRO A 95 -0.91 -4.99 14.61
CA PRO A 95 0.48 -5.39 14.44
C PRO A 95 1.32 -4.90 15.63
N ASP A 96 2.34 -5.67 16.00
CA ASP A 96 3.17 -5.40 17.18
C ASP A 96 3.75 -3.97 17.19
N TYR A 97 4.15 -3.46 16.01
CA TYR A 97 4.74 -2.13 15.90
C TYR A 97 3.74 -0.97 16.13
N ARG A 98 2.43 -1.27 16.22
CA ARG A 98 1.41 -0.25 16.54
C ARG A 98 1.47 0.20 17.99
N HIS A 99 1.76 -0.68 18.91
CA HIS A 99 1.90 -0.40 20.36
C HIS A 99 0.69 0.33 20.98
N GLY A 100 -0.53 -0.03 20.57
CA GLY A 100 -1.75 0.58 21.08
C GLY A 100 -2.03 2.01 20.64
N ARG A 101 -1.24 2.58 19.74
CA ARG A 101 -1.42 3.95 19.24
C ARG A 101 -2.79 4.14 18.61
N LEU A 102 -3.37 5.33 18.77
CA LEU A 102 -4.59 5.74 18.08
C LEU A 102 -4.38 5.74 16.56
N HIS A 103 -5.46 5.76 15.78
CA HIS A 103 -5.34 5.84 14.32
C HIS A 103 -4.57 7.10 13.89
N SER A 104 -4.85 8.24 14.53
CA SER A 104 -4.18 9.51 14.27
C SER A 104 -2.66 9.51 14.55
N GLU A 105 -2.20 8.63 15.43
CA GLU A 105 -0.79 8.48 15.76
C GLU A 105 -0.09 7.40 14.93
N PHE A 106 -0.85 6.39 14.50
CA PHE A 106 -0.36 5.21 13.82
C PHE A 106 -0.38 5.34 12.29
N VAL A 107 -1.41 5.96 11.74
CA VAL A 107 -1.58 6.19 10.30
C VAL A 107 -1.11 7.59 9.95
N THR A 108 -0.59 7.76 8.76
CA THR A 108 -0.22 9.06 8.20
C THR A 108 -0.51 9.08 6.70
N SER A 109 -0.32 10.22 6.07
CA SER A 109 -0.33 10.37 4.61
C SER A 109 1.02 10.85 4.11
N LEU A 110 1.33 10.60 2.84
CA LEU A 110 2.53 11.15 2.22
C LEU A 110 2.60 12.67 2.35
N LYS A 111 1.46 13.35 2.24
CA LYS A 111 1.36 14.79 2.40
C LYS A 111 1.71 15.26 3.83
N GLU A 112 1.22 14.56 4.85
CA GLU A 112 1.56 14.88 6.26
C GLU A 112 3.04 14.67 6.56
N GLU A 113 3.66 13.69 5.89
CA GLU A 113 5.11 13.43 5.99
C GLU A 113 5.95 14.37 5.11
N GLY A 114 5.32 15.37 4.46
CA GLY A 114 6.00 16.39 3.67
C GLY A 114 6.28 16.00 2.21
N TYR A 115 5.68 14.91 1.72
CA TYR A 115 5.84 14.46 0.34
C TYR A 115 4.61 14.78 -0.50
N ASN A 116 4.81 15.50 -1.59
CA ASN A 116 3.74 15.79 -2.55
C ASN A 116 3.85 14.84 -3.75
N VAL A 117 3.33 13.64 -3.60
CA VAL A 117 3.29 12.64 -4.66
C VAL A 117 2.01 12.82 -5.45
N ASP A 118 2.16 13.14 -6.73
CA ASP A 118 1.04 13.24 -7.66
C ASP A 118 0.52 11.85 -8.03
N PHE A 119 -0.80 11.73 -8.11
CA PHE A 119 -1.44 10.45 -8.41
C PHE A 119 -1.11 9.95 -9.83
N ASP A 120 -1.09 10.85 -10.81
CA ASP A 120 -0.82 10.47 -12.21
C ASP A 120 0.64 10.03 -12.39
N ASP A 121 1.57 10.66 -11.67
CA ASP A 121 2.97 10.26 -11.67
C ASP A 121 3.17 8.89 -11.01
N LEU A 122 2.47 8.64 -9.91
CA LEU A 122 2.45 7.32 -9.27
C LEU A 122 1.88 6.26 -10.22
N ALA A 123 0.75 6.54 -10.87
CA ALA A 123 0.11 5.63 -11.81
C ALA A 123 1.02 5.30 -13.00
N LYS A 124 1.63 6.30 -13.63
CA LYS A 124 2.58 6.10 -14.73
C LYS A 124 3.78 5.27 -14.32
N SER A 125 4.30 5.51 -13.12
CA SER A 125 5.45 4.76 -12.59
C SER A 125 5.09 3.30 -12.32
N LEU A 126 3.90 3.05 -11.76
CA LEU A 126 3.38 1.69 -11.54
C LEU A 126 3.19 0.95 -12.87
N ASP A 127 2.62 1.60 -13.87
CA ASP A 127 2.43 1.02 -15.20
C ASP A 127 3.76 0.66 -15.86
N ALA A 128 4.71 1.57 -15.87
CA ALA A 128 6.04 1.34 -16.45
C ALA A 128 6.79 0.20 -15.76
N TYR A 129 6.70 0.14 -14.43
CA TYR A 129 7.34 -0.92 -13.64
C TYR A 129 6.68 -2.28 -13.82
N ALA A 130 5.36 -2.31 -13.88
CA ALA A 130 4.60 -3.54 -14.09
C ALA A 130 4.91 -4.16 -15.46
N VAL A 131 4.97 -3.37 -16.51
CA VAL A 131 5.36 -3.82 -17.86
C VAL A 131 6.78 -4.37 -17.88
N ALA A 132 7.73 -3.74 -17.17
CA ALA A 132 9.14 -4.10 -17.21
C ALA A 132 9.49 -5.30 -16.32
N HIS A 133 8.83 -5.48 -15.17
CA HIS A 133 9.27 -6.38 -14.10
C HIS A 133 8.26 -7.46 -13.70
N LEU A 134 7.02 -7.36 -14.14
CA LEU A 134 5.93 -8.24 -13.73
C LEU A 134 5.17 -8.84 -14.92
N PRO A 135 5.83 -9.57 -15.83
CA PRO A 135 5.18 -10.12 -17.02
C PRO A 135 4.05 -11.11 -16.71
N LEU A 136 3.86 -11.47 -15.43
CA LEU A 136 2.86 -12.42 -14.94
C LEU A 136 1.79 -11.76 -14.03
N LEU A 137 1.84 -10.45 -13.81
CA LEU A 137 0.82 -9.75 -13.04
C LEU A 137 -0.17 -9.08 -13.99
N ASN A 138 -1.40 -9.63 -14.01
CA ASN A 138 -2.55 -8.86 -14.48
C ASN A 138 -2.91 -7.89 -13.36
N TYR A 139 -2.60 -6.62 -13.53
CA TYR A 139 -3.01 -5.61 -12.58
C TYR A 139 -4.10 -4.73 -13.20
N SER A 140 -4.98 -4.27 -12.36
CA SER A 140 -5.90 -3.18 -12.69
C SER A 140 -5.76 -2.12 -11.61
N MET A 141 -5.54 -0.89 -12.00
CA MET A 141 -5.68 0.24 -11.10
C MET A 141 -7.11 0.76 -11.20
N VAL A 142 -7.84 0.68 -10.11
CA VAL A 142 -9.17 1.27 -10.01
C VAL A 142 -9.01 2.58 -9.26
N TYR A 143 -9.41 3.64 -9.90
CA TYR A 143 -9.37 4.99 -9.36
C TYR A 143 -10.73 5.33 -8.79
N ASP A 144 -10.82 5.65 -7.53
CA ASP A 144 -12.00 6.28 -6.96
C ASP A 144 -11.79 7.79 -6.94
N HIS A 145 -12.52 8.46 -7.81
CA HIS A 145 -12.60 9.91 -7.84
C HIS A 145 -13.78 10.33 -6.94
N GLN A 146 -13.52 10.56 -5.69
CA GLN A 146 -14.43 11.32 -4.83
C GLN A 146 -13.82 12.64 -4.41
#